data_9341c6d3014c45807860121f98545d8b
#
_entry.id   9341c6d3014c45807860121f98545d8b
#
_cell.length_a   1.000
_cell.length_b   1.000
_cell.length_c   1.000
_cell.angle_alpha   90.00
_cell.angle_beta   90.00
_cell.angle_gamma   90.00
#
_symmetry.space_group_name_H-M   'P 1'
#
loop_
_entity.id
_entity.type
_entity.pdbx_description
1 polymer ?
#
loop_
_entity_poly.entity_id
_entity_poly.type
_entity_poly.pdbx_seq_one_letter_code
_entity_poly.pdbx_strand_id
1 'polypeptide(L)'
;MVSRYVPDRNDIVWLDFEPPRGREIGKHRPALVLSSKSYNRKTGLLICCPLSSSIRGGATEVPVNNLDRPCVAVANLVHTLSWRDRKARLIAAAEEGVLEQVLLRLVPLIGADRVLNRYVEA
;
A
#
# COMPACT_ATOMS: atom_id res chain seq x y z
N MET A 1 3.94 -17.26 -22.38
CA MET A 1 4.19 -17.73 -21.02
C MET A 1 3.43 -16.87 -20.02
N VAL A 2 2.69 -17.49 -19.13
CA VAL A 2 1.92 -16.77 -18.12
C VAL A 2 2.87 -16.16 -17.09
N SER A 3 2.66 -14.90 -16.75
CA SER A 3 3.43 -14.25 -15.70
C SER A 3 3.23 -14.96 -14.37
N ARG A 4 4.33 -15.16 -13.64
CA ARG A 4 4.28 -15.77 -12.31
C ARG A 4 4.55 -14.75 -11.21
N TYR A 5 4.41 -13.48 -11.55
CA TYR A 5 4.60 -12.42 -10.57
C TYR A 5 3.57 -12.53 -9.44
N VAL A 6 4.07 -12.51 -8.21
CA VAL A 6 3.25 -12.40 -7.01
C VAL A 6 3.71 -11.13 -6.29
N PRO A 7 2.80 -10.20 -6.00
CA PRO A 7 3.19 -8.98 -5.28
C PRO A 7 3.84 -9.30 -3.93
N ASP A 8 4.85 -8.51 -3.57
CA ASP A 8 5.54 -8.63 -2.29
C ASP A 8 5.46 -7.30 -1.54
N ARG A 9 5.66 -7.37 -0.23
CA ARG A 9 5.73 -6.16 0.60
C ARG A 9 6.78 -5.21 0.05
N ASN A 10 6.47 -3.95 0.01
CA ASN A 10 7.32 -2.87 -0.51
C ASN A 10 7.31 -2.74 -2.04
N ASP A 11 6.63 -3.62 -2.75
CA ASP A 11 6.40 -3.41 -4.18
C ASP A 11 5.41 -2.27 -4.39
N ILE A 12 5.63 -1.48 -5.44
CA ILE A 12 4.64 -0.57 -5.98
C ILE A 12 4.05 -1.25 -7.20
N VAL A 13 2.75 -1.48 -7.19
CA VAL A 13 2.04 -2.15 -8.28
C VAL A 13 0.99 -1.24 -8.88
N TRP A 14 0.74 -1.38 -10.17
CA TRP A 14 -0.39 -0.75 -10.84
C TRP A 14 -1.61 -1.59 -10.52
N LEU A 15 -2.68 -0.96 -10.05
CA LEU A 15 -3.84 -1.69 -9.55
C LEU A 15 -5.13 -0.94 -9.88
N ASP A 16 -6.18 -1.70 -10.19
CA ASP A 16 -7.50 -1.15 -10.46
C ASP A 16 -8.28 -1.03 -9.14
N PHE A 17 -8.59 0.20 -8.75
CA PHE A 17 -9.37 0.51 -7.55
C PHE A 17 -10.85 0.72 -7.86
N GLU A 18 -11.29 0.49 -9.10
CA GLU A 18 -12.70 0.63 -9.45
C GLU A 18 -13.52 -0.59 -8.99
N PRO A 19 -14.82 -0.43 -8.65
CA PRO A 19 -15.49 0.86 -8.48
C PRO A 19 -15.25 1.44 -7.07
N PRO A 20 -15.13 2.78 -6.95
CA PRO A 20 -15.04 3.41 -5.64
C PRO A 20 -16.42 3.49 -4.98
N ARG A 21 -16.45 3.60 -3.65
CA ARG A 21 -17.67 3.78 -2.89
C ARG A 21 -17.51 4.95 -1.95
N GLY A 22 -18.41 5.92 -2.04
CA GLY A 22 -18.39 7.10 -1.19
C GLY A 22 -17.10 7.89 -1.33
N ARG A 23 -16.33 7.98 -0.24
CA ARG A 23 -15.05 8.72 -0.21
C ARG A 23 -13.85 7.86 -0.56
N GLU A 24 -14.07 6.63 -0.98
CA GLU A 24 -12.97 5.75 -1.38
C GLU A 24 -12.33 6.27 -2.66
N ILE A 25 -11.02 6.01 -2.76
CA ILE A 25 -10.27 6.33 -3.95
C ILE A 25 -10.60 5.32 -5.05
N GLY A 26 -10.78 5.81 -6.26
CA GLY A 26 -11.04 4.95 -7.41
C GLY A 26 -9.93 5.02 -8.44
N LYS A 27 -10.25 4.59 -9.68
CA LYS A 27 -9.38 4.59 -10.85
C LYS A 27 -8.25 3.56 -10.76
N HIS A 28 -7.55 3.38 -11.88
CA HIS A 28 -6.28 2.68 -11.92
C HIS A 28 -5.21 3.61 -11.36
N ARG A 29 -4.41 3.10 -10.44
CA ARG A 29 -3.33 3.89 -9.85
C ARG A 29 -2.28 2.99 -9.22
N PRO A 30 -1.09 3.52 -8.98
CA PRO A 30 -0.10 2.79 -8.21
C PRO A 30 -0.55 2.56 -6.77
N ALA A 31 -0.13 1.47 -6.19
CA ALA A 31 -0.40 1.14 -4.80
C ALA A 31 0.86 0.54 -4.16
N LEU A 32 1.09 0.88 -2.90
CA LEU A 32 2.17 0.30 -2.11
C LEU A 32 1.66 -0.96 -1.44
N VAL A 33 2.31 -2.09 -1.70
CA VAL A 33 1.95 -3.36 -1.10
C VAL A 33 2.51 -3.45 0.32
N LEU A 34 1.62 -3.72 1.28
CA LEU A 34 1.97 -3.81 2.70
C LEU A 34 2.09 -5.26 3.17
N SER A 35 1.38 -6.18 2.54
CA SER A 35 1.33 -7.59 2.93
C SER A 35 2.45 -8.39 2.29
N SER A 36 2.85 -9.49 2.96
CA SER A 36 3.95 -10.32 2.50
C SER A 36 3.59 -11.11 1.25
N LYS A 37 4.61 -11.47 0.48
CA LYS A 37 4.46 -12.34 -0.69
C LYS A 37 3.79 -13.67 -0.34
N SER A 38 4.14 -14.24 0.81
CA SER A 38 3.55 -15.49 1.29
C SER A 38 2.04 -15.37 1.48
N TYR A 39 1.59 -14.32 2.15
CA TYR A 39 0.17 -14.04 2.33
C TYR A 39 -0.52 -13.84 0.97
N ASN A 40 0.09 -13.04 0.12
CA ASN A 40 -0.49 -12.70 -1.19
C ASN A 40 -0.63 -13.94 -2.08
N ARG A 41 0.37 -14.81 -2.06
CA ARG A 41 0.32 -16.06 -2.83
C ARG A 41 -0.76 -17.00 -2.32
N LYS A 42 -0.83 -17.18 -1.00
CA LYS A 42 -1.77 -18.12 -0.39
C LYS A 42 -3.22 -17.70 -0.54
N THR A 43 -3.50 -16.41 -0.44
CA THR A 43 -4.88 -15.91 -0.40
C THR A 43 -5.37 -15.39 -1.75
N GLY A 44 -4.46 -15.03 -2.67
CA GLY A 44 -4.84 -14.29 -3.87
C GLY A 44 -5.21 -12.83 -3.59
N LEU A 45 -5.04 -12.38 -2.35
CA LEU A 45 -5.32 -11.02 -1.92
C LEU A 45 -4.02 -10.30 -1.61
N LEU A 46 -4.09 -8.98 -1.51
CA LEU A 46 -3.00 -8.17 -0.95
C LEU A 46 -3.59 -7.03 -0.13
N ILE A 47 -2.81 -6.58 0.84
CA ILE A 47 -3.13 -5.40 1.64
C ILE A 47 -2.23 -4.29 1.14
N CYS A 48 -2.83 -3.14 0.79
CA CYS A 48 -2.09 -2.04 0.17
C CYS A 48 -2.67 -0.69 0.57
N CYS A 49 -1.93 0.36 0.28
CA CYS A 49 -2.48 1.71 0.28
C CYS A 49 -2.20 2.36 -1.08
N PRO A 50 -3.13 3.21 -1.57
CA PRO A 50 -2.96 3.82 -2.90
C PRO A 50 -1.92 4.93 -2.87
N LEU A 51 -1.32 5.17 -4.04
CA LEU A 51 -0.53 6.35 -4.29
C LEU A 51 -1.38 7.36 -5.06
N SER A 52 -1.21 8.63 -4.74
CA SER A 52 -1.97 9.71 -5.38
C SER A 52 -1.02 10.82 -5.82
N SER A 53 -1.25 11.36 -7.02
CA SER A 53 -0.54 12.54 -7.49
C SER A 53 -1.15 13.84 -6.94
N SER A 54 -2.31 13.74 -6.29
CA SER A 54 -2.94 14.88 -5.62
C SER A 54 -2.34 15.02 -4.21
N ILE A 55 -1.30 15.85 -4.12
CA ILE A 55 -0.56 16.06 -2.88
C ILE A 55 -1.19 17.20 -2.10
N ARG A 56 -1.71 16.90 -0.91
CA ARG A 56 -2.41 17.87 -0.07
C ARG A 56 -1.64 18.27 1.18
N GLY A 57 -0.52 17.59 1.47
CA GLY A 57 0.30 17.85 2.64
C GLY A 57 -0.28 17.32 3.95
N GLY A 58 -1.21 16.37 3.88
CA GLY A 58 -1.82 15.79 5.07
C GLY A 58 -0.87 14.89 5.86
N ALA A 59 -1.18 14.69 7.13
CA ALA A 59 -0.33 13.92 8.05
C ALA A 59 -0.22 12.43 7.68
N THR A 60 -1.17 11.90 6.93
CA THR A 60 -1.17 10.50 6.49
C THR A 60 -0.54 10.29 5.13
N GLU A 61 -0.04 11.34 4.50
CA GLU A 61 0.62 11.27 3.20
C GLU A 61 2.13 11.07 3.37
N VAL A 62 2.67 10.10 2.66
CA VAL A 62 4.12 9.82 2.64
C VAL A 62 4.65 10.06 1.23
N PRO A 63 5.59 11.01 1.05
CA PRO A 63 6.14 11.28 -0.29
C PRO A 63 6.80 10.05 -0.91
N VAL A 64 6.55 9.86 -2.21
CA VAL A 64 7.18 8.83 -3.04
C VAL A 64 7.75 9.54 -4.27
N ASN A 65 9.06 9.51 -4.42
CA ASN A 65 9.76 10.30 -5.43
C ASN A 65 10.48 9.49 -6.50
N ASN A 66 10.39 8.17 -6.45
CA ASN A 66 11.09 7.29 -7.40
C ASN A 66 10.22 6.81 -8.56
N LEU A 67 9.07 7.43 -8.76
CA LEU A 67 8.21 7.20 -9.92
C LEU A 67 8.31 8.38 -10.91
N ASP A 68 7.64 8.26 -12.06
CA ASP A 68 7.71 9.25 -13.13
C ASP A 68 7.36 10.68 -12.70
N ARG A 69 6.46 10.79 -11.74
CA ARG A 69 6.05 12.07 -11.17
C ARG A 69 5.91 11.95 -9.66
N PRO A 70 6.08 13.07 -8.94
CA PRO A 70 5.91 13.05 -7.49
C PRO A 70 4.50 12.60 -7.12
N CYS A 71 4.43 11.75 -6.10
CA CYS A 71 3.16 11.30 -5.54
C CYS A 71 3.31 11.04 -4.05
N VAL A 72 2.21 10.69 -3.41
CA VAL A 72 2.19 10.34 -1.99
C VAL A 72 1.50 9.00 -1.81
N ALA A 73 2.02 8.18 -0.91
CA ALA A 73 1.31 7.01 -0.42
C ALA A 73 0.35 7.47 0.67
N VAL A 74 -0.93 7.12 0.52
CA VAL A 74 -1.97 7.57 1.45
C VAL A 74 -2.16 6.49 2.51
N ALA A 75 -1.44 6.62 3.61
CA ALA A 75 -1.28 5.57 4.61
C ALA A 75 -2.59 5.13 5.28
N ASN A 76 -3.59 6.02 5.37
CA ASN A 76 -4.86 5.69 6.02
C ASN A 76 -5.87 5.01 5.09
N LEU A 77 -5.62 4.96 3.79
CA LEU A 77 -6.54 4.33 2.83
C LEU A 77 -6.11 2.90 2.54
N VAL A 78 -6.13 2.07 3.59
CA VAL A 78 -5.73 0.67 3.48
C VAL A 78 -6.85 -0.14 2.85
N HIS A 79 -6.50 -0.94 1.84
CA HIS A 79 -7.43 -1.82 1.15
C HIS A 79 -6.89 -3.25 1.12
N THR A 80 -7.79 -4.22 1.20
CA THR A 80 -7.47 -5.61 0.92
C THR A 80 -8.20 -5.98 -0.37
N LEU A 81 -7.44 -6.28 -1.41
CA LEU A 81 -7.97 -6.47 -2.76
C LEU A 81 -7.42 -7.74 -3.40
N SER A 82 -8.17 -8.31 -4.34
CA SER A 82 -7.70 -9.42 -5.16
C SER A 82 -6.71 -8.88 -6.19
N TRP A 83 -5.45 -9.28 -6.06
CA TRP A 83 -4.43 -8.78 -6.99
C TRP A 83 -4.53 -9.42 -8.37
N ARG A 84 -5.12 -10.62 -8.46
CA ARG A 84 -5.35 -11.27 -9.74
C ARG A 84 -6.49 -10.62 -10.51
N ASP A 85 -7.64 -10.46 -9.85
CA ASP A 85 -8.82 -9.89 -10.49
C ASP A 85 -8.61 -8.42 -10.85
N ARG A 86 -7.82 -7.72 -10.04
CA ARG A 86 -7.51 -6.30 -10.25
C ARG A 86 -6.27 -6.09 -11.11
N LYS A 87 -5.74 -7.17 -11.68
CA LYS A 87 -4.66 -7.12 -12.67
C LYS A 87 -3.41 -6.39 -12.18
N ALA A 88 -2.98 -6.71 -10.97
CA ALA A 88 -1.81 -6.10 -10.37
C ALA A 88 -0.57 -6.33 -11.22
N ARG A 89 0.21 -5.28 -11.43
CA ARG A 89 1.38 -5.28 -12.29
C ARG A 89 2.50 -4.51 -11.63
N LEU A 90 3.67 -5.10 -11.53
CA LEU A 90 4.82 -4.46 -10.89
C LEU A 90 5.24 -3.20 -11.64
N ILE A 91 5.40 -2.11 -10.89
CA ILE A 91 5.98 -0.85 -11.40
C ILE A 91 7.43 -0.76 -10.94
N ALA A 92 7.66 -0.82 -9.62
CA ALA A 92 8.98 -0.67 -9.02
C ALA A 92 8.91 -1.09 -7.56
N ALA A 93 10.07 -1.30 -6.93
CA ALA A 93 10.13 -1.33 -5.48
C ALA A 93 10.03 0.12 -4.96
N ALA A 94 9.42 0.32 -3.81
CA ALA A 94 9.38 1.65 -3.20
C ALA A 94 10.80 2.07 -2.80
N GLU A 95 11.08 3.37 -2.89
CA GLU A 95 12.35 3.89 -2.43
C GLU A 95 12.51 3.68 -0.93
N GLU A 96 13.75 3.70 -0.46
CA GLU A 96 14.07 3.46 0.94
C GLU A 96 13.32 4.44 1.84
N GLY A 97 12.76 3.91 2.93
CA GLY A 97 12.07 4.70 3.94
C GLY A 97 10.58 4.87 3.74
N VAL A 98 10.05 4.66 2.52
CA VAL A 98 8.62 4.87 2.24
C VAL A 98 7.76 3.90 3.04
N LEU A 99 8.04 2.61 2.97
CA LEU A 99 7.25 1.60 3.69
C LEU A 99 7.30 1.86 5.20
N GLU A 100 8.48 2.14 5.74
CA GLU A 100 8.64 2.43 7.16
C GLU A 100 7.79 3.62 7.57
N GLN A 101 7.80 4.70 6.81
CA GLN A 101 7.03 5.90 7.11
C GLN A 101 5.52 5.66 7.02
N VAL A 102 5.08 4.84 6.07
CA VAL A 102 3.68 4.45 5.97
C VAL A 102 3.26 3.67 7.23
N LEU A 103 4.05 2.69 7.63
CA LEU A 103 3.75 1.87 8.80
C LEU A 103 3.77 2.69 10.10
N LEU A 104 4.71 3.63 10.22
CA LEU A 104 4.78 4.51 11.40
C LEU A 104 3.54 5.38 11.54
N ARG A 105 2.89 5.73 10.44
CA ARG A 105 1.63 6.48 10.48
C ARG A 105 0.43 5.58 10.72
N LEU A 106 0.43 4.39 10.14
CA LEU A 106 -0.69 3.46 10.23
C LEU A 106 -0.82 2.85 11.64
N VAL A 107 0.30 2.48 12.25
CA VAL A 107 0.32 1.81 13.56
C VAL A 107 -0.49 2.56 14.62
N PRO A 108 -0.28 3.88 14.86
CA PRO A 108 -1.08 4.58 15.85
C PRO A 108 -2.54 4.79 15.42
N LEU A 109 -2.82 4.88 14.12
CA LEU A 109 -4.19 5.04 13.64
C LEU A 109 -5.09 3.86 14.02
N ILE A 110 -4.52 2.66 14.05
CA ILE A 110 -5.29 1.45 14.39
C ILE A 110 -5.02 0.99 15.82
N GLY A 111 -4.29 1.78 16.60
CA GLY A 111 -4.01 1.47 18.00
C GLY A 111 -2.96 0.40 18.24
N ALA A 112 -2.23 0.01 17.19
CA ALA A 112 -1.26 -1.08 17.29
C ALA A 112 -0.08 -0.71 18.21
N ASP A 113 0.27 0.57 18.31
CA ASP A 113 1.33 1.06 19.19
C ASP A 113 1.06 0.69 20.65
N ARG A 114 -0.18 0.80 21.10
CA ARG A 114 -0.56 0.47 22.48
C ARG A 114 -0.39 -1.01 22.76
N VAL A 115 -0.79 -1.85 21.83
CA VAL A 115 -0.66 -3.30 21.95
C VAL A 115 0.81 -3.71 21.93
N LEU A 116 1.58 -3.18 20.98
CA LEU A 116 3.01 -3.48 20.85
C LEU A 116 3.78 -3.07 22.10
N ASN A 117 3.48 -1.90 22.67
CA ASN A 117 4.17 -1.41 23.87
C ASN A 117 3.97 -2.34 25.07
N ARG A 118 2.81 -2.93 25.21
CA ARG A 118 2.55 -3.90 26.28
C ARG A 118 3.48 -5.10 26.21
N TYR A 119 3.78 -5.57 25.01
CA TYR A 119 4.59 -6.77 24.81
C TYR A 119 6.07 -6.50 24.75
N VAL A 120 6.47 -5.30 24.39
CA VAL A 120 7.87 -4.92 24.30
C VAL A 120 8.45 -4.48 25.66
N GLU A 121 7.63 -3.82 26.49
CA GLU A 121 8.05 -3.30 27.80
C GLU A 121 7.88 -4.31 28.95
N ALA A 122 7.38 -5.49 28.65
CA ALA A 122 7.15 -6.52 29.67
C ALA A 122 8.46 -7.06 30.23
#